data_6c5ce700b055f3f22fe48ed1fc6f1f78
#
_entry.id   6c5ce700b055f3f22fe48ed1fc6f1f78
#
_cell.length_a   1.000
_cell.length_b   1.000
_cell.length_c   1.000
_cell.angle_alpha   90.00
_cell.angle_beta   90.00
_cell.angle_gamma   90.00
#
_symmetry.space_group_name_H-M   'P 1'
#
loop_
_entity.id
_entity.type
_entity.pdbx_description
1 polymer ?
#
loop_
_entity_poly.entity_id
_entity_poly.type
_entity_poly.pdbx_seq_one_letter_code
_entity_poly.pdbx_strand_id
1 'polypeptide(L)'
;MMAVILTDSGLVKETIIKFDEDITAKQVETINYMFNKKLKGEPLSTIDRPLEEYLYDEMTYSVNVVKPIIEQIKKVLAEEDKIYLEGANKAFELPEFNSLEVAKNFVNILDEKEVVADMLNSGFAEDIKVYIGDENEKEQLKDFSVVTFKHKVNGKDLGTIGIIGPKRMDYSKVISVMKYINKKLNGDGKKG
;
A
#
# COMPACT_ATOMS: atom_id res chain seq x y z
N MET A 1 13.44 -8.86 -21.46
CA MET A 1 12.90 -7.52 -21.75
C MET A 1 12.97 -6.68 -20.49
N MET A 2 13.29 -5.41 -20.58
CA MET A 2 13.16 -4.47 -19.45
C MET A 2 11.81 -3.76 -19.55
N ALA A 3 11.04 -3.73 -18.48
CA ALA A 3 9.81 -2.97 -18.38
C ALA A 3 10.01 -1.80 -17.41
N VAL A 4 9.47 -0.64 -17.76
CA VAL A 4 9.45 0.56 -16.93
C VAL A 4 7.98 0.94 -16.72
N ILE A 5 7.58 1.04 -15.46
CA ILE A 5 6.23 1.43 -15.05
C ILE A 5 6.33 2.83 -14.48
N LEU A 6 5.57 3.76 -15.03
CA LEU A 6 5.45 5.13 -14.55
C LEU A 6 4.03 5.37 -14.07
N THR A 7 3.87 5.77 -12.83
CA THR A 7 2.56 6.15 -12.28
C THR A 7 2.33 7.65 -12.36
N ASP A 8 1.09 8.07 -12.29
CA ASP A 8 0.73 9.50 -12.23
C ASP A 8 1.25 10.21 -10.97
N SER A 9 1.55 9.46 -9.89
CA SER A 9 2.21 10.00 -8.70
C SER A 9 3.69 10.30 -8.91
N GLY A 10 4.23 9.98 -10.09
CA GLY A 10 5.65 10.16 -10.43
C GLY A 10 6.54 9.00 -9.98
N LEU A 11 5.96 7.91 -9.49
CA LEU A 11 6.72 6.72 -9.15
C LEU A 11 7.20 6.03 -10.43
N VAL A 12 8.49 5.70 -10.47
CA VAL A 12 9.12 4.95 -11.56
C VAL A 12 9.59 3.60 -11.01
N LYS A 13 9.14 2.54 -11.62
CA LYS A 13 9.58 1.17 -11.32
C LYS A 13 10.18 0.52 -12.56
N GLU A 14 11.30 -0.13 -12.37
CA GLU A 14 12.00 -0.88 -13.41
C GLU A 14 12.02 -2.35 -13.05
N THR A 15 11.79 -3.22 -14.03
CA THR A 15 11.87 -4.66 -13.83
C THR A 15 12.36 -5.37 -15.08
N ILE A 16 12.99 -6.53 -14.89
CA ILE A 16 13.44 -7.39 -15.98
C ILE A 16 12.49 -8.58 -16.10
N ILE A 17 11.83 -8.68 -17.23
CA ILE A 17 10.96 -9.80 -17.56
C ILE A 17 11.74 -10.81 -18.38
N LYS A 18 11.80 -12.04 -17.90
CA LYS A 18 12.39 -13.19 -18.60
C LYS A 18 11.29 -13.94 -19.32
N PHE A 19 11.58 -14.38 -20.51
CA PHE A 19 10.70 -15.20 -21.34
C PHE A 19 11.43 -16.49 -21.70
N ASP A 20 10.67 -17.56 -21.87
CA ASP A 20 11.21 -18.86 -22.28
C ASP A 20 11.49 -18.92 -23.77
N GLU A 21 10.91 -17.99 -24.55
CA GLU A 21 11.07 -17.87 -26.00
C GLU A 21 11.64 -16.48 -26.37
N ASP A 22 12.31 -16.41 -27.51
CA ASP A 22 12.82 -15.15 -28.05
C ASP A 22 11.67 -14.24 -28.50
N ILE A 23 11.70 -12.98 -28.03
CA ILE A 23 10.70 -11.98 -28.38
C ILE A 23 11.30 -11.00 -29.36
N THR A 24 10.62 -10.79 -30.48
CA THR A 24 11.02 -9.84 -31.53
C THR A 24 10.71 -8.40 -31.13
N ALA A 25 11.45 -7.44 -31.67
CA ALA A 25 11.23 -5.99 -31.45
C ALA A 25 9.77 -5.58 -31.78
N LYS A 26 9.19 -6.13 -32.85
CA LYS A 26 7.80 -5.86 -33.24
C LYS A 26 6.80 -6.36 -32.20
N GLN A 27 7.04 -7.50 -31.58
CA GLN A 27 6.20 -8.01 -30.48
C GLN A 27 6.32 -7.10 -29.25
N VAL A 28 7.51 -6.62 -28.92
CA VAL A 28 7.72 -5.66 -27.82
C VAL A 28 6.95 -4.37 -28.05
N GLU A 29 6.99 -3.80 -29.26
CA GLU A 29 6.24 -2.60 -29.63
C GLU A 29 4.72 -2.81 -29.48
N THR A 30 4.21 -3.94 -29.96
CA THR A 30 2.78 -4.27 -29.87
C THR A 30 2.35 -4.43 -28.42
N ILE A 31 3.12 -5.14 -27.61
CA ILE A 31 2.89 -5.34 -26.18
C ILE A 31 2.87 -3.97 -25.47
N ASN A 32 3.88 -3.14 -25.71
CA ASN A 32 3.97 -1.81 -25.11
C ASN A 32 2.74 -0.95 -25.46
N TYR A 33 2.33 -0.93 -26.72
CA TYR A 33 1.15 -0.20 -27.15
C TYR A 33 -0.12 -0.67 -26.42
N MET A 34 -0.33 -1.96 -26.34
CA MET A 34 -1.52 -2.55 -25.75
C MET A 34 -1.61 -2.32 -24.24
N PHE A 35 -0.50 -2.53 -23.53
CA PHE A 35 -0.44 -2.26 -22.08
C PHE A 35 -0.68 -0.78 -21.80
N ASN A 36 -0.04 0.13 -22.53
CA ASN A 36 -0.25 1.56 -22.34
C ASN A 36 -1.69 1.98 -22.67
N LYS A 37 -2.31 1.41 -23.72
CA LYS A 37 -3.70 1.69 -24.06
C LYS A 37 -4.69 1.29 -22.96
N LYS A 38 -4.42 0.18 -22.28
CA LYS A 38 -5.33 -0.39 -21.27
C LYS A 38 -5.05 0.10 -19.85
N LEU A 39 -3.79 0.35 -19.49
CA LEU A 39 -3.41 0.69 -18.13
C LEU A 39 -3.28 2.20 -17.87
N LYS A 40 -3.20 3.01 -18.92
CA LYS A 40 -3.04 4.46 -18.75
C LYS A 40 -4.25 5.07 -18.06
N GLY A 41 -4.01 5.61 -16.86
CA GLY A 41 -5.05 6.26 -16.05
C GLY A 41 -5.88 5.31 -15.19
N GLU A 42 -5.64 4.00 -15.26
CA GLU A 42 -6.29 3.04 -14.38
C GLU A 42 -5.65 3.05 -12.98
N PRO A 43 -6.46 2.96 -11.91
CA PRO A 43 -5.94 2.83 -10.55
C PRO A 43 -5.15 1.53 -10.38
N LEU A 44 -4.05 1.58 -9.62
CA LEU A 44 -3.24 0.38 -9.33
C LEU A 44 -4.07 -0.76 -8.71
N SER A 45 -5.08 -0.42 -7.91
CA SER A 45 -6.00 -1.38 -7.30
C SER A 45 -6.90 -2.14 -8.27
N THR A 46 -7.05 -1.67 -9.50
CA THR A 46 -7.87 -2.34 -10.53
C THR A 46 -7.05 -3.26 -11.41
N ILE A 47 -5.71 -3.21 -11.30
CA ILE A 47 -4.81 -4.09 -12.06
C ILE A 47 -4.96 -5.55 -11.67
N ASP A 48 -5.44 -5.85 -10.45
CA ASP A 48 -5.74 -7.21 -9.98
C ASP A 48 -6.99 -7.83 -10.61
N ARG A 49 -7.89 -7.00 -11.15
CA ARG A 49 -9.04 -7.48 -11.90
C ARG A 49 -8.67 -7.54 -13.38
N PRO A 50 -9.38 -8.17 -14.15
CA PRO A 50 -9.27 -8.97 -15.35
C PRO A 50 -8.24 -8.45 -16.37
N LEU A 51 -7.06 -8.01 -15.94
CA LEU A 51 -5.95 -7.78 -16.86
C LEU A 51 -5.70 -9.06 -17.66
N GLU A 52 -5.92 -10.21 -17.00
CA GLU A 52 -5.86 -11.53 -17.62
C GLU A 52 -6.98 -11.70 -18.66
N GLU A 53 -8.25 -11.49 -18.30
CA GLU A 53 -9.38 -11.60 -19.24
C GLU A 53 -9.29 -10.58 -20.37
N TYR A 54 -8.97 -9.32 -20.08
CA TYR A 54 -8.94 -8.26 -21.08
C TYR A 54 -7.78 -8.37 -22.07
N LEU A 55 -6.63 -8.90 -21.64
CA LEU A 55 -5.47 -9.04 -22.52
C LEU A 55 -5.52 -10.34 -23.32
N TYR A 56 -6.16 -11.38 -22.80
CA TYR A 56 -6.37 -12.63 -23.53
C TYR A 56 -7.36 -12.48 -24.69
N ASP A 57 -8.41 -11.67 -24.54
CA ASP A 57 -9.44 -11.48 -25.57
C ASP A 57 -8.96 -10.66 -26.77
N GLU A 58 -8.03 -9.72 -26.60
CA GLU A 58 -7.52 -8.86 -27.68
C GLU A 58 -6.18 -9.32 -28.26
N MET A 59 -5.48 -10.25 -27.60
CA MET A 59 -4.16 -10.70 -28.05
C MET A 59 -4.22 -12.06 -28.75
N THR A 60 -3.91 -12.06 -30.02
CA THR A 60 -3.53 -13.26 -30.81
C THR A 60 -2.14 -13.82 -30.37
N TYR A 61 -1.59 -13.29 -29.27
CA TYR A 61 -0.28 -13.72 -28.76
C TYR A 61 -0.44 -14.81 -27.70
N SER A 62 0.51 -15.73 -27.72
CA SER A 62 0.51 -16.87 -26.81
C SER A 62 0.47 -16.42 -25.36
N VAL A 63 -0.30 -17.10 -24.55
CA VAL A 63 -0.39 -16.98 -23.08
C VAL A 63 1.01 -16.92 -22.46
N ASN A 64 1.99 -17.58 -23.06
CA ASN A 64 3.40 -17.63 -22.62
C ASN A 64 4.13 -16.29 -22.64
N VAL A 65 3.65 -15.30 -23.42
CA VAL A 65 4.27 -13.96 -23.49
C VAL A 65 3.58 -13.01 -22.53
N VAL A 66 2.25 -13.05 -22.45
CA VAL A 66 1.46 -12.10 -21.65
C VAL A 66 1.54 -12.41 -20.15
N LYS A 67 1.43 -13.67 -19.79
CA LYS A 67 1.42 -14.12 -18.40
C LYS A 67 2.66 -13.69 -17.60
N PRO A 68 3.91 -13.89 -18.07
CA PRO A 68 5.09 -13.42 -17.35
C PRO A 68 5.13 -11.90 -17.14
N ILE A 69 4.57 -11.13 -18.10
CA ILE A 69 4.50 -9.67 -17.99
C ILE A 69 3.54 -9.26 -16.86
N ILE A 70 2.34 -9.86 -16.85
CA ILE A 70 1.33 -9.58 -15.83
C ILE A 70 1.84 -9.96 -14.44
N GLU A 71 2.39 -11.15 -14.29
CA GLU A 71 2.94 -11.63 -13.01
C GLU A 71 4.04 -10.71 -12.49
N GLN A 72 4.93 -10.26 -13.39
CA GLN A 72 6.01 -9.36 -12.98
C GLN A 72 5.52 -7.95 -12.65
N ILE A 73 4.54 -7.43 -13.39
CA ILE A 73 3.88 -6.16 -13.06
C ILE A 73 3.21 -6.25 -11.69
N LYS A 74 2.42 -7.30 -11.44
CA LYS A 74 1.78 -7.54 -10.14
C LYS A 74 2.80 -7.59 -9.01
N LYS A 75 3.89 -8.34 -9.20
CA LYS A 75 4.97 -8.43 -8.21
C LYS A 75 5.60 -7.09 -7.89
N VAL A 76 5.94 -6.31 -8.91
CA VAL A 76 6.57 -4.98 -8.77
C VAL A 76 5.63 -3.99 -8.10
N LEU A 77 4.32 -4.07 -8.38
CA LEU A 77 3.32 -3.21 -7.76
C LEU A 77 3.01 -3.63 -6.33
N ALA A 78 2.99 -4.93 -6.03
CA ALA A 78 2.84 -5.42 -4.66
C ALA A 78 4.04 -5.06 -3.75
N GLU A 79 5.22 -4.82 -4.33
CA GLU A 79 6.38 -4.29 -3.59
C GLU A 79 6.22 -2.81 -3.17
N GLU A 80 5.11 -2.16 -3.54
CA GLU A 80 4.86 -0.74 -3.21
C GLU A 80 4.31 -0.49 -1.83
N ASP A 81 3.75 -1.46 -1.16
CA ASP A 81 3.36 -1.32 0.24
C ASP A 81 4.60 -1.29 1.15
N LYS A 82 5.42 -0.24 0.97
CA LYS A 82 6.52 0.04 1.89
C LYS A 82 5.94 0.50 3.21
N ILE A 83 5.85 -0.43 4.13
CA ILE A 83 5.47 -0.13 5.50
C ILE A 83 6.74 0.30 6.25
N TYR A 84 6.70 1.51 6.79
CA TYR A 84 7.72 2.04 7.68
C TYR A 84 7.16 2.04 9.09
N LEU A 85 7.86 1.38 10.00
CA LEU A 85 7.48 1.29 11.42
C LEU A 85 8.54 1.99 12.26
N GLU A 86 8.09 2.95 13.06
CA GLU A 86 8.96 3.71 13.96
C GLU A 86 8.33 3.83 15.35
N GLY A 87 9.17 3.93 16.37
CA GLY A 87 8.71 4.18 17.74
C GLY A 87 8.26 2.94 18.52
N ALA A 88 8.40 1.72 18.00
CA ALA A 88 8.02 0.49 18.70
C ALA A 88 8.68 0.39 20.09
N ASN A 89 9.96 0.76 20.21
CA ASN A 89 10.67 0.74 21.48
C ASN A 89 10.04 1.64 22.56
N LYS A 90 9.43 2.77 22.16
CA LYS A 90 8.76 3.69 23.09
C LYS A 90 7.43 3.13 23.60
N ALA A 91 6.80 2.22 22.85
CA ALA A 91 5.60 1.57 23.31
C ALA A 91 5.86 0.74 24.58
N PHE A 92 7.03 0.10 24.68
CA PHE A 92 7.40 -0.72 25.84
C PHE A 92 7.68 0.10 27.12
N GLU A 93 7.77 1.42 27.01
CA GLU A 93 7.88 2.30 28.19
C GLU A 93 6.51 2.53 28.86
N LEU A 94 5.41 2.16 28.18
CA LEU A 94 4.06 2.33 28.70
C LEU A 94 3.66 1.18 29.65
N PRO A 95 2.96 1.46 30.75
CA PRO A 95 2.58 0.46 31.74
C PRO A 95 1.77 -0.71 31.21
N GLU A 96 1.00 -0.48 30.14
CA GLU A 96 0.18 -1.50 29.49
C GLU A 96 0.99 -2.64 28.89
N PHE A 97 2.24 -2.39 28.52
CA PHE A 97 3.18 -3.36 27.99
C PHE A 97 3.98 -4.12 29.05
N ASN A 98 3.70 -3.92 30.35
CA ASN A 98 4.26 -4.72 31.41
C ASN A 98 3.76 -6.20 31.38
N SER A 99 2.64 -6.48 30.70
CA SER A 99 2.20 -7.81 30.39
C SER A 99 3.04 -8.41 29.25
N LEU A 100 3.71 -9.52 29.53
CA LEU A 100 4.49 -10.24 28.50
C LEU A 100 3.61 -10.69 27.32
N GLU A 101 2.35 -11.02 27.58
CA GLU A 101 1.39 -11.44 26.57
C GLU A 101 1.08 -10.28 25.61
N VAL A 102 0.74 -9.09 26.16
CA VAL A 102 0.47 -7.89 25.38
C VAL A 102 1.71 -7.47 24.58
N ALA A 103 2.89 -7.51 25.21
CA ALA A 103 4.14 -7.16 24.54
C ALA A 103 4.47 -8.11 23.37
N LYS A 104 4.28 -9.43 23.56
CA LYS A 104 4.46 -10.42 22.49
C LYS A 104 3.47 -10.24 21.36
N ASN A 105 2.18 -10.02 21.69
CA ASN A 105 1.16 -9.77 20.67
C ASN A 105 1.49 -8.53 19.84
N PHE A 106 1.96 -7.46 20.47
CA PHE A 106 2.37 -6.24 19.78
C PHE A 106 3.53 -6.48 18.80
N VAL A 107 4.57 -7.21 19.22
CA VAL A 107 5.69 -7.55 18.33
C VAL A 107 5.21 -8.38 17.15
N ASN A 108 4.38 -9.40 17.40
CA ASN A 108 3.83 -10.24 16.33
C ASN A 108 3.05 -9.42 15.31
N ILE A 109 2.22 -8.47 15.75
CA ILE A 109 1.48 -7.56 14.86
C ILE A 109 2.44 -6.77 13.97
N LEU A 110 3.52 -6.22 14.54
CA LEU A 110 4.47 -5.42 13.79
C LEU A 110 5.31 -6.23 12.79
N ASP A 111 5.55 -7.51 13.09
CA ASP A 111 6.29 -8.44 12.22
C ASP A 111 5.41 -8.96 11.06
N GLU A 112 4.09 -9.01 11.24
CA GLU A 112 3.13 -9.44 10.21
C GLU A 112 2.74 -8.26 9.30
N LYS A 113 3.50 -8.05 8.22
CA LYS A 113 3.27 -6.94 7.28
C LYS A 113 1.85 -6.88 6.72
N GLU A 114 1.20 -8.02 6.50
CA GLU A 114 -0.17 -8.10 6.02
C GLU A 114 -1.16 -7.52 7.05
N VAL A 115 -0.96 -7.81 8.33
CA VAL A 115 -1.79 -7.25 9.41
C VAL A 115 -1.65 -5.75 9.49
N VAL A 116 -0.40 -5.25 9.38
CA VAL A 116 -0.14 -3.80 9.38
C VAL A 116 -0.71 -3.12 8.13
N ALA A 117 -0.59 -3.73 6.96
CA ALA A 117 -1.18 -3.22 5.72
C ALA A 117 -2.70 -3.13 5.82
N ASP A 118 -3.38 -4.19 6.28
CA ASP A 118 -4.83 -4.22 6.48
C ASP A 118 -5.27 -3.16 7.50
N MET A 119 -4.54 -3.03 8.60
CA MET A 119 -4.78 -2.01 9.62
C MET A 119 -4.72 -0.59 9.03
N LEU A 120 -3.75 -0.31 8.17
CA LEU A 120 -3.61 0.98 7.51
C LEU A 120 -4.68 1.19 6.42
N ASN A 121 -5.08 0.13 5.73
CA ASN A 121 -6.06 0.18 4.62
C ASN A 121 -7.51 0.18 5.07
N SER A 122 -7.84 -0.17 6.32
CA SER A 122 -9.21 -0.17 6.86
C SER A 122 -9.89 1.21 6.88
N GLY A 123 -9.16 2.27 6.52
CA GLY A 123 -9.65 3.65 6.47
C GLY A 123 -9.94 4.16 5.05
N PHE A 124 -11.18 4.08 4.55
CA PHE A 124 -11.57 4.66 3.24
C PHE A 124 -11.91 6.16 3.25
N ALA A 125 -11.84 6.85 4.39
CA ALA A 125 -12.25 8.25 4.51
C ALA A 125 -11.05 9.21 4.51
N GLU A 126 -11.31 10.45 4.07
CA GLU A 126 -10.33 11.56 4.11
C GLU A 126 -10.04 12.05 5.55
N ASP A 127 -10.90 11.65 6.50
CA ASP A 127 -10.81 12.03 7.90
C ASP A 127 -9.99 11.04 8.73
N ILE A 128 -9.53 11.54 9.89
CA ILE A 128 -8.86 10.69 10.89
C ILE A 128 -9.87 9.70 11.45
N LYS A 129 -9.51 8.43 11.37
CA LYS A 129 -10.29 7.33 11.97
C LYS A 129 -9.59 6.81 13.21
N VAL A 130 -10.40 6.40 14.17
CA VAL A 130 -9.97 5.80 15.43
C VAL A 130 -10.72 4.49 15.61
N TYR A 131 -10.00 3.41 15.84
CA TYR A 131 -10.54 2.11 16.18
C TYR A 131 -10.01 1.70 17.55
N ILE A 132 -10.88 1.37 18.49
CA ILE A 132 -10.51 1.09 19.88
C ILE A 132 -10.87 -0.37 20.21
N GLY A 133 -9.86 -1.16 20.54
CA GLY A 133 -10.08 -2.53 21.01
C GLY A 133 -10.92 -3.36 20.04
N ASP A 134 -12.11 -3.75 20.47
CA ASP A 134 -13.03 -4.61 19.71
C ASP A 134 -13.62 -3.96 18.45
N GLU A 135 -13.41 -2.66 18.23
CA GLU A 135 -13.77 -1.99 16.98
C GLU A 135 -12.81 -2.36 15.82
N ASN A 136 -11.66 -2.93 16.15
CA ASN A 136 -10.75 -3.47 15.15
C ASN A 136 -11.29 -4.81 14.62
N GLU A 137 -11.28 -4.98 13.29
CA GLU A 137 -11.74 -6.21 12.64
C GLU A 137 -10.86 -7.42 12.94
N LYS A 138 -9.57 -7.20 13.21
CA LYS A 138 -8.60 -8.25 13.50
C LYS A 138 -8.54 -8.56 14.99
N GLU A 139 -8.68 -9.83 15.35
CA GLU A 139 -8.62 -10.33 16.74
C GLU A 139 -7.33 -9.90 17.46
N GLN A 140 -6.20 -9.94 16.73
CA GLN A 140 -4.88 -9.57 17.26
C GLN A 140 -4.81 -8.10 17.70
N LEU A 141 -5.67 -7.22 17.15
CA LEU A 141 -5.70 -5.80 17.46
C LEU A 141 -6.64 -5.43 18.62
N LYS A 142 -7.34 -6.38 19.20
CA LYS A 142 -8.33 -6.13 20.27
C LYS A 142 -7.75 -5.49 21.54
N ASP A 143 -6.46 -5.69 21.81
CA ASP A 143 -5.79 -5.05 22.95
C ASP A 143 -5.25 -3.66 22.64
N PHE A 144 -5.37 -3.24 21.41
CA PHE A 144 -4.77 -1.98 20.91
C PHE A 144 -5.82 -1.03 20.35
N SER A 145 -5.40 0.19 20.17
CA SER A 145 -6.14 1.19 19.41
C SER A 145 -5.31 1.65 18.24
N VAL A 146 -6.00 1.89 17.15
CA VAL A 146 -5.41 2.31 15.88
C VAL A 146 -6.01 3.64 15.45
N VAL A 147 -5.17 4.61 15.14
CA VAL A 147 -5.57 5.91 14.59
C VAL A 147 -4.93 6.07 13.23
N THR A 148 -5.72 6.22 12.19
CA THR A 148 -5.23 6.34 10.81
C THR A 148 -5.77 7.56 10.10
N PHE A 149 -5.02 8.06 9.12
CA PHE A 149 -5.54 8.97 8.10
C PHE A 149 -4.84 8.72 6.76
N LYS A 150 -5.56 8.97 5.66
CA LYS A 150 -5.00 8.94 4.31
C LYS A 150 -4.36 10.27 3.96
N HIS A 151 -3.12 10.19 3.50
CA HIS A 151 -2.42 11.35 2.95
C HIS A 151 -2.72 11.49 1.47
N LYS A 152 -3.29 12.62 1.09
CA LYS A 152 -3.62 12.94 -0.31
C LYS A 152 -2.95 14.23 -0.74
N VAL A 153 -2.41 14.26 -1.94
CA VAL A 153 -1.91 15.48 -2.57
C VAL A 153 -2.60 15.66 -3.92
N ASN A 154 -3.24 16.80 -4.11
CA ASN A 154 -4.01 17.11 -5.32
C ASN A 154 -5.10 16.06 -5.65
N GLY A 155 -5.74 15.49 -4.61
CA GLY A 155 -6.77 14.46 -4.74
C GLY A 155 -6.25 13.05 -5.01
N LYS A 156 -4.93 12.85 -5.08
CA LYS A 156 -4.29 11.53 -5.26
C LYS A 156 -3.87 10.96 -3.91
N ASP A 157 -4.17 9.71 -3.66
CA ASP A 157 -3.72 8.97 -2.48
C ASP A 157 -2.21 8.71 -2.59
N LEU A 158 -1.45 9.16 -1.59
CA LEU A 158 0.00 8.96 -1.49
C LEU A 158 0.38 7.93 -0.42
N GLY A 159 -0.59 7.50 0.38
CA GLY A 159 -0.39 6.51 1.42
C GLY A 159 -1.25 6.75 2.66
N THR A 160 -1.11 5.88 3.64
CA THR A 160 -1.80 5.98 4.92
C THR A 160 -0.79 6.12 6.04
N ILE A 161 -1.07 7.00 6.98
CA ILE A 161 -0.29 7.16 8.20
C ILE A 161 -1.13 6.64 9.35
N GLY A 162 -0.55 5.79 10.19
CA GLY A 162 -1.21 5.21 11.35
C GLY A 162 -0.39 5.31 12.62
N ILE A 163 -1.09 5.34 13.75
CA ILE A 163 -0.52 5.19 15.09
C ILE A 163 -1.23 4.00 15.73
N ILE A 164 -0.46 3.06 16.23
CA ILE A 164 -0.94 1.97 17.07
C ILE A 164 -0.47 2.18 18.50
N GLY A 165 -1.33 1.93 19.47
CA GLY A 165 -1.01 2.06 20.89
C GLY A 165 -2.01 1.31 21.76
N PRO A 166 -1.87 1.36 23.10
CA PRO A 166 -2.78 0.70 24.01
C PRO A 166 -4.20 1.31 23.95
N LYS A 167 -5.21 0.55 24.38
CA LYS A 167 -6.60 1.05 24.47
C LYS A 167 -6.73 2.34 25.30
N ARG A 168 -5.85 2.53 26.27
CA ARG A 168 -5.81 3.73 27.13
C ARG A 168 -4.72 4.69 26.68
N MET A 169 -4.98 5.41 25.60
CA MET A 169 -4.11 6.48 25.15
C MET A 169 -4.81 7.84 25.19
N ASP A 170 -4.04 8.92 25.20
CA ASP A 170 -4.57 10.28 25.05
C ASP A 170 -4.97 10.53 23.58
N TYR A 171 -6.19 10.12 23.24
CA TYR A 171 -6.73 10.27 21.88
C TYR A 171 -6.76 11.73 21.42
N SER A 172 -7.04 12.66 22.33
CA SER A 172 -7.08 14.08 22.02
C SER A 172 -5.73 14.58 21.51
N LYS A 173 -4.67 14.19 22.21
CA LYS A 173 -3.29 14.49 21.82
C LYS A 173 -2.91 13.80 20.53
N VAL A 174 -3.21 12.51 20.39
CA VAL A 174 -2.90 11.72 19.18
C VAL A 174 -3.60 12.32 17.95
N ILE A 175 -4.89 12.61 18.03
CA ILE A 175 -5.66 13.22 16.93
C ILE A 175 -5.11 14.60 16.59
N SER A 176 -4.73 15.40 17.59
CA SER A 176 -4.15 16.74 17.37
C SER A 176 -2.81 16.66 16.63
N VAL A 177 -1.96 15.70 16.99
CA VAL A 177 -0.69 15.43 16.30
C VAL A 177 -0.94 14.97 14.87
N MET A 178 -1.88 14.03 14.65
CA MET A 178 -2.24 13.52 13.34
C MET A 178 -2.78 14.64 12.43
N LYS A 179 -3.64 15.51 12.94
CA LYS A 179 -4.12 16.71 12.23
C LYS A 179 -2.99 17.67 11.87
N TYR A 180 -2.05 17.87 12.79
CA TYR A 180 -0.88 18.72 12.53
C TYR A 180 -0.01 18.14 11.42
N ILE A 181 0.29 16.83 11.45
CA ILE A 181 1.06 16.13 10.42
C ILE A 181 0.35 16.26 9.08
N ASN A 182 -0.95 15.93 9.02
CA ASN A 182 -1.75 16.02 7.79
C ASN A 182 -1.72 17.43 7.19
N LYS A 183 -1.88 18.45 8.04
CA LYS A 183 -1.80 19.87 7.61
C LYS A 183 -0.41 20.23 7.06
N LYS A 184 0.65 19.76 7.68
CA LYS A 184 2.03 20.00 7.22
C LYS A 184 2.32 19.33 5.89
N LEU A 185 1.95 18.09 5.74
CA LEU A 185 2.14 17.33 4.50
C LEU A 185 1.33 17.92 3.33
N ASN A 186 0.11 18.41 3.60
CA ASN A 186 -0.74 19.03 2.57
C ASN A 186 -0.40 20.52 2.33
N GLY A 187 0.28 21.19 3.25
CA GLY A 187 0.61 22.62 3.20
C GLY A 187 1.88 22.94 2.39
N ASP A 188 2.85 22.04 2.39
CA ASP A 188 4.13 22.26 1.70
C ASP A 188 4.05 21.98 0.18
N GLY A 189 2.97 21.35 -0.31
CA GLY A 189 2.71 21.12 -1.75
C GLY A 189 2.21 22.37 -2.52
N LYS A 190 2.06 23.53 -1.87
CA LYS A 190 1.59 24.77 -2.53
C LYS A 190 2.70 25.79 -2.83
N LYS A 191 3.96 25.41 -2.72
CA LYS A 191 5.11 26.25 -3.12
C LYS A 191 5.95 25.51 -4.16
N GLY A 192 5.55 25.63 -5.40
CA GLY A 192 6.30 25.23 -6.55
C GLY A 192 5.62 25.77 -7.80
#